data_30d04d2c7d2d1f02995696981e11a3b7
#
_entry.id   30d04d2c7d2d1f02995696981e11a3b7
#
_cell.length_a   1.000
_cell.length_b   1.000
_cell.length_c   1.000
_cell.angle_alpha   90.00
_cell.angle_beta   90.00
_cell.angle_gamma   90.00
#
_symmetry.space_group_name_H-M   'P 1'
#
loop_
_entity.id
_entity.type
_entity.pdbx_description
1 polymer ?
#
loop_
_entity_poly.entity_id
_entity_poly.type
_entity_poly.pdbx_seq_one_letter_code
_entity_poly.pdbx_strand_id
1 'polypeptide(L)'
;MGPEQNTDAGEHTAPGENGERGERGERGETTEHAASPGYPGEQVVTDPVRIRALAHPVRLELLDFLDDAGSATATECAAAIGASVASCSYHLRTLAKHGYIEQVSRPGREKPWKVVSRSRSQGIDSNIPGSTHAVAATAAVQVDRQLNRIQSWLRQAPALPPEDVNVSTVFGVGFYATREEIMEFRKDLWKLTERFDGRRDNPELRPPGAVAARLFAVVNVEPEQGP
;
A
#
# COMPACT_ATOMS: atom_id res chain seq x y z
N MET A 1 -7.59 39.43 -73.00
CA MET A 1 -7.15 38.61 -74.15
C MET A 1 -7.20 37.17 -73.66
N GLY A 2 -8.39 36.57 -73.81
CA GLY A 2 -8.55 35.16 -73.85
C GLY A 2 -8.23 34.61 -75.23
N PRO A 3 -8.57 33.45 -75.65
CA PRO A 3 -9.55 32.50 -75.12
C PRO A 3 -9.07 31.01 -75.17
N GLU A 4 -9.97 30.19 -74.83
CA GLU A 4 -10.60 29.02 -75.50
C GLU A 4 -10.00 27.66 -75.15
N GLN A 5 -10.81 26.79 -74.50
CA GLN A 5 -11.81 25.83 -74.94
C GLN A 5 -11.17 24.58 -75.57
N ASN A 6 -11.41 23.37 -75.07
CA ASN A 6 -12.49 22.49 -75.55
C ASN A 6 -12.45 21.13 -74.86
N THR A 7 -13.56 20.68 -74.31
CA THR A 7 -14.34 19.46 -74.42
C THR A 7 -13.62 18.20 -74.97
N ASP A 8 -13.75 17.05 -74.35
CA ASP A 8 -14.77 16.09 -74.80
C ASP A 8 -14.95 14.92 -73.84
N ALA A 9 -16.14 14.35 -73.94
CA ALA A 9 -16.73 13.31 -73.10
C ALA A 9 -16.31 11.90 -73.53
N GLY A 10 -16.53 10.93 -72.66
CA GLY A 10 -16.45 9.50 -73.01
C GLY A 10 -16.89 8.63 -71.83
N GLU A 11 -18.19 8.31 -71.84
CA GLU A 11 -18.81 7.27 -71.01
C GLU A 11 -18.13 5.89 -71.25
N HIS A 12 -18.02 5.06 -70.21
CA HIS A 12 -18.76 3.81 -70.13
C HIS A 12 -18.41 2.95 -68.91
N THR A 13 -19.52 2.57 -68.22
CA THR A 13 -19.85 1.29 -67.55
C THR A 13 -19.00 0.77 -66.40
N ALA A 14 -19.69 0.72 -65.25
CA ALA A 14 -19.52 -0.30 -64.20
C ALA A 14 -19.96 -1.70 -64.72
N PRO A 15 -19.72 -2.86 -64.02
CA PRO A 15 -19.93 -3.09 -62.60
C PRO A 15 -18.98 -4.09 -61.92
N GLY A 16 -19.16 -4.31 -60.60
CA GLY A 16 -18.84 -5.61 -59.94
C GLY A 16 -17.91 -5.50 -58.75
N GLU A 17 -18.49 -5.40 -57.64
CA GLU A 17 -18.57 -6.36 -56.50
C GLU A 17 -17.29 -6.62 -55.67
N ASN A 18 -17.58 -6.61 -54.36
CA ASN A 18 -16.93 -7.21 -53.19
C ASN A 18 -15.80 -6.36 -52.56
N GLY A 19 -16.08 -5.63 -51.49
CA GLY A 19 -16.43 -6.12 -50.17
C GLY A 19 -15.22 -6.69 -49.43
N GLU A 20 -14.37 -5.83 -48.87
CA GLU A 20 -13.65 -6.21 -47.64
C GLU A 20 -13.58 -4.99 -46.72
N ARG A 21 -14.47 -5.01 -45.76
CA ARG A 21 -14.38 -4.17 -44.55
C ARG A 21 -13.15 -4.60 -43.77
N GLY A 22 -12.04 -3.90 -43.96
CA GLY A 22 -10.93 -3.94 -43.01
C GLY A 22 -11.38 -3.30 -41.69
N GLU A 23 -11.76 -4.14 -40.76
CA GLU A 23 -11.87 -3.77 -39.35
C GLU A 23 -10.48 -3.31 -38.90
N ARG A 24 -10.31 -2.00 -38.80
CA ARG A 24 -9.27 -1.42 -37.95
C ARG A 24 -9.66 -1.74 -36.51
N GLY A 25 -9.15 -2.84 -36.01
CA GLY A 25 -9.08 -3.11 -34.60
C GLY A 25 -8.34 -1.95 -33.92
N GLU A 26 -9.09 -1.09 -33.25
CA GLU A 26 -8.55 -0.26 -32.18
C GLU A 26 -7.88 -1.21 -31.20
N ARG A 27 -6.56 -1.28 -31.28
CA ARG A 27 -5.77 -1.76 -30.15
C ARG A 27 -5.98 -0.73 -29.05
N GLY A 28 -6.92 -1.03 -28.17
CA GLY A 28 -6.99 -0.37 -26.89
C GLY A 28 -5.63 -0.52 -26.23
N GLU A 29 -4.85 0.55 -26.19
CA GLU A 29 -3.77 0.68 -25.24
C GLU A 29 -4.41 0.53 -23.87
N THR A 30 -4.33 -0.67 -23.32
CA THR A 30 -4.47 -0.91 -21.91
C THR A 30 -3.32 -0.14 -21.27
N THR A 31 -3.57 1.11 -20.92
CA THR A 31 -2.76 1.83 -19.95
C THR A 31 -2.79 0.97 -18.69
N GLU A 32 -1.74 0.18 -18.48
CA GLU A 32 -1.42 -0.39 -17.17
C GLU A 32 -1.29 0.80 -16.21
N HIS A 33 -2.41 1.15 -15.59
CA HIS A 33 -2.40 2.03 -14.45
C HIS A 33 -1.69 1.29 -13.32
N ALA A 34 -0.41 1.62 -13.17
CA ALA A 34 0.45 1.08 -12.14
C ALA A 34 -0.23 1.29 -10.77
N ALA A 35 -0.83 0.21 -10.27
CA ALA A 35 -1.07 0.09 -8.84
C ALA A 35 0.24 0.47 -8.15
N SER A 36 0.18 1.32 -7.11
CA SER A 36 1.39 1.64 -6.34
C SER A 36 2.12 0.35 -6.06
N PRO A 37 3.37 0.17 -6.51
CA PRO A 37 4.04 -1.11 -6.39
C PRO A 37 4.14 -1.43 -4.90
N GLY A 38 3.47 -2.49 -4.50
CA GLY A 38 3.69 -3.14 -3.22
C GLY A 38 5.08 -3.77 -3.18
N TYR A 39 5.37 -4.46 -2.11
CA TYR A 39 6.55 -5.32 -2.01
C TYR A 39 6.59 -6.29 -3.22
N PRO A 40 7.74 -6.58 -3.85
CA PRO A 40 7.82 -7.55 -4.94
C PRO A 40 7.17 -8.88 -4.54
N GLY A 41 6.14 -9.31 -5.28
CA GLY A 41 5.35 -10.51 -4.95
C GLY A 41 4.18 -10.27 -3.97
N GLU A 42 3.96 -9.04 -3.54
CA GLU A 42 2.89 -8.67 -2.61
C GLU A 42 1.55 -8.46 -3.34
N GLN A 43 0.49 -8.98 -2.73
CA GLN A 43 -0.86 -8.74 -3.22
C GLN A 43 -1.35 -7.36 -2.76
N VAL A 44 -1.42 -6.41 -3.68
CA VAL A 44 -1.88 -5.04 -3.42
C VAL A 44 -3.41 -5.04 -3.30
N VAL A 45 -3.92 -4.48 -2.20
CA VAL A 45 -5.35 -4.30 -1.98
C VAL A 45 -5.80 -3.00 -2.65
N THR A 46 -6.72 -3.07 -3.62
CA THR A 46 -7.29 -1.91 -4.33
C THR A 46 -8.77 -1.65 -4.00
N ASP A 47 -9.45 -2.61 -3.37
CA ASP A 47 -10.86 -2.47 -2.96
C ASP A 47 -11.01 -1.38 -1.86
N PRO A 48 -11.71 -0.26 -2.13
CA PRO A 48 -11.86 0.84 -1.19
C PRO A 48 -12.54 0.44 0.11
N VAL A 49 -13.42 -0.57 0.09
CA VAL A 49 -14.14 -1.03 1.29
C VAL A 49 -13.17 -1.77 2.21
N ARG A 50 -12.34 -2.64 1.66
CA ARG A 50 -11.27 -3.31 2.39
C ARG A 50 -10.26 -2.31 2.93
N ILE A 51 -9.80 -1.37 2.09
CA ILE A 51 -8.82 -0.34 2.50
C ILE A 51 -9.36 0.48 3.68
N ARG A 52 -10.61 0.98 3.62
CA ARG A 52 -11.23 1.73 4.72
C ARG A 52 -11.35 0.92 6.01
N ALA A 53 -11.38 -0.40 5.93
CA ALA A 53 -11.36 -1.22 7.12
C ALA A 53 -10.05 -1.08 7.92
N LEU A 54 -8.98 -0.55 7.35
CA LEU A 54 -7.75 -0.21 8.06
C LEU A 54 -7.72 1.25 8.59
N ALA A 55 -8.61 2.11 8.13
CA ALA A 55 -8.64 3.52 8.50
C ALA A 55 -9.21 3.73 9.93
N HIS A 56 -8.61 3.07 10.92
CA HIS A 56 -8.98 3.21 12.33
C HIS A 56 -7.80 2.84 13.23
N PRO A 57 -7.41 3.70 14.19
CA PRO A 57 -6.22 3.48 15.04
C PRO A 57 -6.23 2.12 15.75
N VAL A 58 -7.32 1.78 16.43
CA VAL A 58 -7.45 0.51 17.18
C VAL A 58 -7.26 -0.71 16.28
N ARG A 59 -7.74 -0.67 15.02
CA ARG A 59 -7.57 -1.79 14.10
C ARG A 59 -6.11 -1.99 13.68
N LEU A 60 -5.38 -0.90 13.47
CA LEU A 60 -3.94 -0.97 13.20
C LEU A 60 -3.15 -1.46 14.42
N GLU A 61 -3.55 -1.05 15.64
CA GLU A 61 -2.91 -1.56 16.87
C GLU A 61 -3.16 -3.04 17.09
N LEU A 62 -4.38 -3.51 16.83
CA LEU A 62 -4.71 -4.93 16.88
C LEU A 62 -3.90 -5.76 15.88
N LEU A 63 -3.75 -5.27 14.65
CA LEU A 63 -2.95 -5.95 13.64
C LEU A 63 -1.48 -6.01 14.02
N ASP A 64 -0.90 -4.93 14.53
CA ASP A 64 0.49 -4.94 15.00
C ASP A 64 0.70 -5.90 16.16
N PHE A 65 -0.22 -5.90 17.13
CA PHE A 65 -0.15 -6.83 18.25
C PHE A 65 -0.25 -8.30 17.78
N LEU A 66 -1.17 -8.60 16.87
CA LEU A 66 -1.32 -9.93 16.30
C LEU A 66 -0.11 -10.33 15.43
N ASP A 67 0.51 -9.38 14.73
CA ASP A 67 1.76 -9.61 14.00
C ASP A 67 2.91 -10.03 14.94
N ASP A 68 2.98 -9.45 16.13
CA ASP A 68 4.02 -9.75 17.11
C ASP A 68 3.71 -11.02 17.93
N ALA A 69 2.45 -11.21 18.33
CA ALA A 69 2.00 -12.33 19.15
C ALA A 69 1.74 -13.62 18.36
N GLY A 70 1.63 -13.53 17.02
CA GLY A 70 1.25 -14.63 16.13
C GLY A 70 -0.24 -14.95 16.20
N SER A 71 -0.80 -15.13 17.41
CA SER A 71 -2.25 -15.27 17.60
C SER A 71 -2.65 -14.85 19.01
N ALA A 72 -3.85 -14.25 19.17
CA ALA A 72 -4.37 -13.84 20.46
C ALA A 72 -5.90 -13.81 20.50
N THR A 73 -6.47 -13.97 21.69
CA THR A 73 -7.89 -13.79 21.98
C THR A 73 -8.25 -12.30 22.06
N ALA A 74 -9.53 -11.98 22.02
CA ALA A 74 -9.99 -10.58 22.20
C ALA A 74 -9.62 -10.04 23.59
N THR A 75 -9.57 -10.90 24.60
CA THR A 75 -9.17 -10.54 25.97
C THR A 75 -7.69 -10.19 26.04
N GLU A 76 -6.82 -10.98 25.43
CA GLU A 76 -5.37 -10.72 25.34
C GLU A 76 -5.10 -9.44 24.53
N CYS A 77 -5.78 -9.25 23.40
CA CYS A 77 -5.71 -8.01 22.63
C CYS A 77 -6.09 -6.79 23.47
N ALA A 78 -7.20 -6.88 24.21
CA ALA A 78 -7.69 -5.78 25.05
C ALA A 78 -6.68 -5.39 26.12
N ALA A 79 -6.07 -6.36 26.78
CA ALA A 79 -5.01 -6.14 27.77
C ALA A 79 -3.78 -5.47 27.15
N ALA A 80 -3.37 -5.92 25.95
CA ALA A 80 -2.17 -5.42 25.27
C ALA A 80 -2.29 -3.97 24.78
N ILE A 81 -3.45 -3.58 24.23
CA ILE A 81 -3.65 -2.24 23.65
C ILE A 81 -4.38 -1.26 24.61
N GLY A 82 -4.70 -1.66 25.84
CA GLY A 82 -5.38 -0.81 26.83
C GLY A 82 -6.82 -0.45 26.46
N ALA A 83 -7.53 -1.34 25.73
CA ALA A 83 -8.91 -1.12 25.30
C ALA A 83 -9.88 -2.09 25.99
N SER A 84 -11.19 -1.87 25.84
CA SER A 84 -12.17 -2.84 26.35
C SER A 84 -12.27 -4.09 25.48
N VAL A 85 -12.55 -5.25 26.09
CA VAL A 85 -12.77 -6.52 25.36
C VAL A 85 -13.90 -6.39 24.32
N ALA A 86 -14.96 -5.64 24.66
CA ALA A 86 -16.07 -5.40 23.74
C ALA A 86 -15.62 -4.61 22.49
N SER A 87 -14.83 -3.55 22.68
CA SER A 87 -14.24 -2.77 21.58
C SER A 87 -13.32 -3.64 20.71
N CYS A 88 -12.39 -4.37 21.33
CA CYS A 88 -11.50 -5.27 20.61
C CYS A 88 -12.27 -6.33 19.81
N SER A 89 -13.27 -6.96 20.42
CA SER A 89 -14.13 -7.94 19.75
C SER A 89 -14.86 -7.35 18.53
N TYR A 90 -15.31 -6.11 18.62
CA TYR A 90 -15.94 -5.42 17.48
C TYR A 90 -14.95 -5.19 16.35
N HIS A 91 -13.77 -4.65 16.66
CA HIS A 91 -12.75 -4.34 15.66
C HIS A 91 -12.13 -5.61 15.05
N LEU A 92 -11.92 -6.66 15.83
CA LEU A 92 -11.46 -7.96 15.34
C LEU A 92 -12.46 -8.57 14.35
N ARG A 93 -13.75 -8.56 14.67
CA ARG A 93 -14.78 -9.01 13.72
C ARG A 93 -14.81 -8.18 12.43
N THR A 94 -14.60 -6.86 12.55
CA THR A 94 -14.49 -6.00 11.37
C THR A 94 -13.29 -6.37 10.52
N LEU A 95 -12.11 -6.56 11.11
CA LEU A 95 -10.92 -7.00 10.39
C LEU A 95 -11.11 -8.38 9.73
N ALA A 96 -11.75 -9.31 10.42
CA ALA A 96 -12.05 -10.65 9.88
C ALA A 96 -13.03 -10.59 8.70
N LYS A 97 -14.08 -9.76 8.81
CA LYS A 97 -15.03 -9.53 7.71
C LYS A 97 -14.36 -9.08 6.42
N HIS A 98 -13.27 -8.31 6.54
CA HIS A 98 -12.51 -7.79 5.40
C HIS A 98 -11.26 -8.63 5.06
N GLY A 99 -11.11 -9.82 5.67
CA GLY A 99 -10.07 -10.78 5.33
C GLY A 99 -8.66 -10.41 5.78
N TYR A 100 -8.51 -9.55 6.80
CA TYR A 100 -7.20 -9.22 7.37
C TYR A 100 -6.74 -10.19 8.44
N ILE A 101 -7.70 -10.77 9.16
CA ILE A 101 -7.45 -11.78 10.21
C ILE A 101 -8.44 -12.92 10.08
N GLU A 102 -8.10 -14.04 10.67
CA GLU A 102 -8.97 -15.22 10.77
C GLU A 102 -8.91 -15.84 12.16
N GLN A 103 -9.91 -16.66 12.49
CA GLN A 103 -9.91 -17.39 13.75
C GLN A 103 -9.07 -18.67 13.65
N VAL A 104 -8.26 -18.91 14.65
CA VAL A 104 -7.53 -20.18 14.78
C VAL A 104 -8.45 -21.20 15.42
N SER A 105 -8.52 -22.40 14.82
CA SER A 105 -9.21 -23.54 15.43
C SER A 105 -8.41 -24.03 16.64
N ARG A 106 -8.93 -23.78 17.83
CA ARG A 106 -8.34 -24.23 19.09
C ARG A 106 -9.43 -24.78 20.02
N PRO A 107 -9.18 -25.87 20.76
CA PRO A 107 -10.10 -26.29 21.82
C PRO A 107 -10.25 -25.18 22.86
N GLY A 108 -11.48 -24.86 23.26
CA GLY A 108 -11.77 -23.84 24.25
C GLY A 108 -12.92 -22.92 23.86
N ARG A 109 -13.37 -22.10 24.81
CA ARG A 109 -14.49 -21.17 24.65
C ARG A 109 -14.13 -19.93 23.83
N GLU A 110 -12.90 -19.42 24.01
CA GLU A 110 -12.39 -18.28 23.27
C GLU A 110 -11.52 -18.74 22.09
N LYS A 111 -11.81 -18.25 20.91
CA LYS A 111 -11.05 -18.56 19.70
C LYS A 111 -10.05 -17.43 19.42
N PRO A 112 -8.74 -17.73 19.38
CA PRO A 112 -7.75 -16.73 19.04
C PRO A 112 -7.88 -16.27 17.59
N TRP A 113 -7.43 -15.08 17.33
CA TRP A 113 -7.31 -14.45 16.02
C TRP A 113 -5.85 -14.47 15.59
N LYS A 114 -5.59 -14.66 14.32
CA LYS A 114 -4.27 -14.47 13.69
C LYS A 114 -4.40 -13.65 12.43
N VAL A 115 -3.33 -12.99 12.00
CA VAL A 115 -3.29 -12.30 10.72
C VAL A 115 -3.27 -13.30 9.56
N VAL A 116 -3.99 -12.97 8.49
CA VAL A 116 -3.98 -13.75 7.24
C VAL A 116 -2.69 -13.47 6.46
N SER A 117 -2.29 -12.20 6.41
CA SER A 117 -1.04 -11.76 5.80
C SER A 117 -0.52 -10.51 6.51
N ARG A 118 0.80 -10.43 6.68
CA ARG A 118 1.47 -9.21 7.17
C ARG A 118 1.65 -8.17 6.09
N SER A 119 1.65 -8.61 4.84
CA SER A 119 1.65 -7.75 3.67
C SER A 119 0.25 -7.12 3.50
N ARG A 120 0.19 -5.80 3.62
CA ARG A 120 -1.06 -5.02 3.57
C ARG A 120 -0.90 -3.80 2.69
N SER A 121 -0.15 -3.95 1.59
CA SER A 121 0.04 -2.89 0.62
C SER A 121 -1.28 -2.47 -0.01
N GLN A 122 -1.47 -1.19 -0.10
CA GLN A 122 -2.67 -0.57 -0.66
C GLN A 122 -2.30 0.15 -1.94
N GLY A 123 -3.12 -0.03 -2.96
CA GLY A 123 -2.95 0.63 -4.24
C GLY A 123 -4.17 1.48 -4.61
N ILE A 124 -3.92 2.52 -5.39
CA ILE A 124 -4.98 3.31 -6.01
C ILE A 124 -5.35 2.63 -7.32
N ASP A 125 -6.64 2.34 -7.50
CA ASP A 125 -7.21 2.00 -8.79
C ASP A 125 -8.12 3.17 -9.21
N SER A 126 -7.71 3.91 -10.23
CA SER A 126 -8.45 5.08 -10.72
C SER A 126 -9.80 4.72 -11.35
N ASN A 127 -10.00 3.47 -11.74
CA ASN A 127 -11.27 2.97 -12.27
C ASN A 127 -12.30 2.69 -11.17
N ILE A 128 -11.86 2.61 -9.90
CA ILE A 128 -12.74 2.35 -8.77
C ILE A 128 -13.07 3.65 -8.04
N PRO A 129 -14.34 4.12 -8.07
CA PRO A 129 -14.74 5.32 -7.36
C PRO A 129 -14.40 5.27 -5.87
N GLY A 130 -13.73 6.32 -5.38
CA GLY A 130 -13.34 6.43 -3.97
C GLY A 130 -12.08 5.65 -3.57
N SER A 131 -11.37 5.01 -4.50
CA SER A 131 -10.10 4.32 -4.23
C SER A 131 -9.05 5.29 -3.67
N THR A 132 -8.80 6.42 -4.33
CA THR A 132 -7.84 7.45 -3.87
C THR A 132 -8.18 7.95 -2.47
N HIS A 133 -9.47 8.24 -2.20
CA HIS A 133 -9.89 8.71 -0.87
C HIS A 133 -9.70 7.63 0.21
N ALA A 134 -9.95 6.37 -0.12
CA ALA A 134 -9.76 5.27 0.83
C ALA A 134 -8.29 5.09 1.20
N VAL A 135 -7.40 5.12 0.22
CA VAL A 135 -5.94 5.05 0.42
C VAL A 135 -5.47 6.25 1.23
N ALA A 136 -5.86 7.47 0.87
CA ALA A 136 -5.46 8.68 1.58
C ALA A 136 -5.92 8.67 3.05
N ALA A 137 -7.18 8.29 3.31
CA ALA A 137 -7.70 8.20 4.68
C ALA A 137 -6.94 7.17 5.53
N THR A 138 -6.60 6.02 4.95
CA THR A 138 -5.84 5.00 5.67
C THR A 138 -4.39 5.42 5.87
N ALA A 139 -3.77 6.03 4.86
CA ALA A 139 -2.42 6.57 4.98
C ALA A 139 -2.33 7.64 6.08
N ALA A 140 -3.31 8.55 6.18
CA ALA A 140 -3.36 9.55 7.23
C ALA A 140 -3.33 8.91 8.64
N VAL A 141 -4.17 7.90 8.89
CA VAL A 141 -4.17 7.19 10.19
C VAL A 141 -2.83 6.49 10.45
N GLN A 142 -2.22 5.90 9.40
CA GLN A 142 -0.91 5.27 9.54
C GLN A 142 0.18 6.30 9.86
N VAL A 143 0.19 7.45 9.17
CA VAL A 143 1.16 8.54 9.40
C VAL A 143 1.01 9.08 10.82
N ASP A 144 -0.18 9.44 11.26
CA ASP A 144 -0.43 9.94 12.62
C ASP A 144 0.09 8.96 13.68
N ARG A 145 -0.14 7.67 13.46
CA ARG A 145 0.36 6.64 14.35
C ARG A 145 1.88 6.55 14.39
N GLN A 146 2.55 6.64 13.24
CA GLN A 146 4.01 6.65 13.20
C GLN A 146 4.59 7.91 13.83
N LEU A 147 3.97 9.06 13.62
CA LEU A 147 4.36 10.32 14.27
C LEU A 147 4.27 10.20 15.81
N ASN A 148 3.18 9.64 16.33
CA ASN A 148 3.03 9.41 17.77
C ASN A 148 4.12 8.48 18.31
N ARG A 149 4.50 7.42 17.59
CA ARG A 149 5.59 6.52 17.96
C ARG A 149 6.95 7.23 17.98
N ILE A 150 7.24 7.99 16.93
CA ILE A 150 8.48 8.76 16.82
C ILE A 150 8.57 9.77 17.95
N GLN A 151 7.49 10.52 18.23
CA GLN A 151 7.44 11.45 19.33
C GLN A 151 7.63 10.77 20.70
N SER A 152 7.04 9.58 20.88
CA SER A 152 7.24 8.81 22.12
C SER A 152 8.68 8.37 22.28
N TRP A 153 9.30 7.89 21.22
CA TRP A 153 10.71 7.52 21.21
C TRP A 153 11.60 8.73 21.50
N LEU A 154 11.38 9.88 20.86
CA LEU A 154 12.15 11.11 21.11
C LEU A 154 12.10 11.55 22.57
N ARG A 155 10.94 11.41 23.24
CA ARG A 155 10.83 11.72 24.67
C ARG A 155 11.63 10.76 25.55
N GLN A 156 11.80 9.52 25.13
CA GLN A 156 12.53 8.48 25.87
C GLN A 156 14.02 8.45 25.54
N ALA A 157 14.41 8.94 24.37
CA ALA A 157 15.78 8.88 23.85
C ALA A 157 16.86 9.34 24.84
N PRO A 158 16.66 10.43 25.64
CA PRO A 158 17.66 10.86 26.62
C PRO A 158 17.93 9.86 27.76
N ALA A 159 17.03 8.89 27.97
CA ALA A 159 17.16 7.84 29.00
C ALA A 159 17.60 6.49 28.42
N LEU A 160 17.75 6.38 27.11
CA LEU A 160 18.21 5.15 26.45
C LEU A 160 19.72 4.99 26.55
N PRO A 161 20.24 3.75 26.47
CA PRO A 161 21.68 3.51 26.37
C PRO A 161 22.28 4.26 25.19
N PRO A 162 23.49 4.84 25.34
CA PRO A 162 24.16 5.58 24.26
C PRO A 162 24.30 4.78 22.96
N GLU A 163 24.53 3.48 23.05
CA GLU A 163 24.62 2.56 21.91
C GLU A 163 23.32 2.51 21.09
N ASP A 164 22.17 2.57 21.72
CA ASP A 164 20.87 2.57 21.04
C ASP A 164 20.57 3.92 20.38
N VAL A 165 20.97 5.01 21.02
CA VAL A 165 20.83 6.37 20.45
C VAL A 165 21.76 6.58 19.26
N ASN A 166 23.01 6.12 19.35
CA ASN A 166 24.01 6.31 18.30
C ASN A 166 23.70 5.58 16.98
N VAL A 167 22.91 4.49 17.01
CA VAL A 167 22.49 3.79 15.78
C VAL A 167 21.16 4.33 15.25
N SER A 168 20.55 5.28 15.94
CA SER A 168 19.30 5.90 15.53
C SER A 168 19.56 7.15 14.69
N THR A 169 18.66 7.44 13.74
CA THR A 169 18.80 8.63 12.90
C THR A 169 17.45 9.26 12.61
N VAL A 170 17.45 10.59 12.50
CA VAL A 170 16.33 11.38 11.95
C VAL A 170 16.93 12.29 10.90
N PHE A 171 16.49 12.14 9.67
CA PHE A 171 16.92 13.02 8.58
C PHE A 171 15.78 13.26 7.61
N GLY A 172 15.84 14.39 6.91
CA GLY A 172 14.99 14.72 5.79
C GLY A 172 15.83 15.36 4.70
N VAL A 173 15.50 15.09 3.44
CA VAL A 173 16.18 15.67 2.28
C VAL A 173 15.13 15.98 1.20
N GLY A 174 15.25 17.17 0.60
CA GLY A 174 14.52 17.53 -0.61
C GLY A 174 15.41 17.34 -1.83
N PHE A 175 14.85 16.83 -2.92
CA PHE A 175 15.57 16.61 -4.18
C PHE A 175 14.64 16.77 -5.37
N TYR A 176 15.21 17.03 -6.53
CA TYR A 176 14.49 17.05 -7.80
C TYR A 176 14.74 15.74 -8.54
N ALA A 177 13.67 15.08 -8.99
CA ALA A 177 13.76 13.84 -9.73
C ALA A 177 12.54 13.67 -10.65
N THR A 178 12.69 12.89 -11.70
CA THR A 178 11.56 12.47 -12.54
C THR A 178 10.69 11.46 -11.78
N ARG A 179 9.47 11.23 -12.28
CA ARG A 179 8.58 10.22 -11.67
C ARG A 179 9.17 8.81 -11.72
N GLU A 180 9.89 8.51 -12.81
CA GLU A 180 10.59 7.24 -13.02
C GLU A 180 11.71 7.05 -11.99
N GLU A 181 12.53 8.08 -11.76
CA GLU A 181 13.59 8.05 -10.75
C GLU A 181 13.02 7.91 -9.33
N ILE A 182 11.90 8.60 -9.02
CA ILE A 182 11.20 8.42 -7.73
C ILE A 182 10.70 6.99 -7.57
N MET A 183 10.17 6.37 -8.62
CA MET A 183 9.73 4.97 -8.57
C MET A 183 10.90 4.00 -8.36
N GLU A 184 12.05 4.24 -8.99
CA GLU A 184 13.27 3.45 -8.74
C GLU A 184 13.78 3.63 -7.30
N PHE A 185 13.88 4.86 -6.85
CA PHE A 185 14.27 5.16 -5.46
C PHE A 185 13.38 4.46 -4.43
N ARG A 186 12.06 4.42 -4.66
CA ARG A 186 11.14 3.65 -3.82
C ARG A 186 11.46 2.16 -3.79
N LYS A 187 11.80 1.56 -4.95
CA LYS A 187 12.24 0.15 -5.01
C LYS A 187 13.52 -0.07 -4.20
N ASP A 188 14.45 0.86 -4.28
CA ASP A 188 15.72 0.74 -3.55
C ASP A 188 15.52 0.86 -2.04
N LEU A 189 14.61 1.71 -1.57
CA LEU A 189 14.22 1.75 -0.15
C LEU A 189 13.71 0.38 0.36
N TRP A 190 12.95 -0.35 -0.46
CA TRP A 190 12.50 -1.70 -0.11
C TRP A 190 13.67 -2.67 -0.05
N LYS A 191 14.56 -2.68 -1.06
CA LYS A 191 15.74 -3.55 -1.11
C LYS A 191 16.64 -3.39 0.13
N LEU A 192 16.73 -2.18 0.70
CA LEU A 192 17.50 -1.94 1.91
C LEU A 192 17.01 -2.77 3.11
N THR A 193 15.75 -3.12 3.15
CA THR A 193 15.15 -3.89 4.26
C THR A 193 15.12 -5.39 4.02
N GLU A 194 15.24 -5.87 2.78
CA GLU A 194 15.18 -7.30 2.42
C GLU A 194 16.17 -8.17 3.22
N ARG A 195 17.36 -7.65 3.52
CA ARG A 195 18.36 -8.36 4.33
C ARG A 195 17.90 -8.69 5.76
N PHE A 196 16.77 -8.16 6.20
CA PHE A 196 16.19 -8.40 7.52
C PHE A 196 14.94 -9.29 7.44
N ASP A 197 14.56 -9.71 6.24
CA ASP A 197 13.35 -10.51 6.04
C ASP A 197 13.40 -11.82 6.83
N GLY A 198 12.23 -12.22 7.29
CA GLY A 198 12.07 -13.41 8.10
C GLY A 198 12.53 -13.30 9.56
N ARG A 199 13.38 -12.32 9.91
CA ARG A 199 13.91 -12.20 11.30
C ARG A 199 12.84 -11.84 12.33
N ARG A 200 11.74 -11.21 11.90
CA ARG A 200 10.62 -10.91 12.79
C ARG A 200 9.89 -12.21 13.19
N ASP A 201 9.70 -13.10 12.24
CA ASP A 201 8.90 -14.30 12.37
C ASP A 201 9.70 -15.49 12.90
N ASN A 202 10.98 -15.53 12.58
CA ASN A 202 11.89 -16.57 13.00
C ASN A 202 13.03 -15.99 13.85
N PRO A 203 12.95 -16.11 15.19
CA PRO A 203 14.01 -15.67 16.09
C PRO A 203 15.39 -16.29 15.82
N GLU A 204 15.44 -17.49 15.23
CA GLU A 204 16.70 -18.18 14.91
C GLU A 204 17.50 -17.48 13.80
N LEU A 205 16.82 -16.65 12.97
CA LEU A 205 17.48 -15.83 11.95
C LEU A 205 18.08 -14.54 12.51
N ARG A 206 17.88 -14.26 13.80
CA ARG A 206 18.42 -13.06 14.45
C ARG A 206 19.85 -13.31 14.90
N PRO A 207 20.83 -12.50 14.46
CA PRO A 207 22.18 -12.63 14.97
C PRO A 207 22.25 -12.28 16.47
N PRO A 208 23.26 -12.74 17.19
CA PRO A 208 23.48 -12.35 18.59
C PRO A 208 23.53 -10.83 18.73
N GLY A 209 22.84 -10.29 19.75
CA GLY A 209 22.74 -8.84 19.98
C GLY A 209 21.76 -8.12 19.08
N ALA A 210 20.94 -8.82 18.28
CA ALA A 210 19.91 -8.18 17.46
C ALA A 210 18.86 -7.47 18.33
N VAL A 211 18.61 -6.21 18.02
CA VAL A 211 17.56 -5.38 18.63
C VAL A 211 16.45 -5.09 17.64
N ALA A 212 15.26 -4.79 18.16
CA ALA A 212 14.14 -4.41 17.31
C ALA A 212 14.33 -2.99 16.78
N ALA A 213 14.41 -2.84 15.46
CA ALA A 213 14.50 -1.56 14.79
C ALA A 213 13.28 -1.32 13.90
N ARG A 214 13.03 -0.03 13.58
CA ARG A 214 11.89 0.37 12.76
C ARG A 214 12.30 1.48 11.80
N LEU A 215 11.96 1.32 10.54
CA LEU A 215 12.07 2.34 9.51
C LEU A 215 10.67 2.87 9.16
N PHE A 216 10.53 4.18 9.09
CA PHE A 216 9.37 4.83 8.49
C PHE A 216 9.87 5.85 7.46
N ALA A 217 9.43 5.73 6.23
CA ALA A 217 9.81 6.61 5.15
C ALA A 217 8.57 7.11 4.41
N VAL A 218 8.59 8.37 4.01
CA VAL A 218 7.58 8.99 3.15
C VAL A 218 8.31 9.61 1.98
N VAL A 219 7.91 9.27 0.78
CA VAL A 219 8.35 9.89 -0.47
C VAL A 219 7.12 10.46 -1.15
N ASN A 220 7.09 11.76 -1.33
CA ASN A 220 5.97 12.48 -1.93
C ASN A 220 6.48 13.49 -2.96
N VAL A 221 5.66 13.78 -3.94
CA VAL A 221 5.87 14.94 -4.82
C VAL A 221 5.26 16.14 -4.12
N GLU A 222 6.05 17.18 -3.94
CA GLU A 222 5.55 18.44 -3.40
C GLU A 222 4.65 19.13 -4.44
N PRO A 223 3.47 19.64 -4.03
CA PRO A 223 2.67 20.46 -4.93
C PRO A 223 3.46 21.70 -5.33
N GLU A 224 3.38 22.09 -6.60
CA GLU A 224 3.94 23.37 -7.06
C GLU A 224 3.35 24.47 -6.18
N GLN A 225 4.22 25.17 -5.46
CA GLN A 225 3.83 26.38 -4.76
C GLN A 225 3.53 27.41 -5.85
N GLY A 226 2.24 27.68 -6.07
CA GLY A 226 1.84 28.75 -6.96
C GLY A 226 2.49 30.07 -6.55
N PRO A 227 2.69 30.97 -7.53
CA PRO A 227 3.31 32.27 -7.29
C PRO A 227 2.53 33.12 -6.31
#